data_db6fac54ad27f985bfadd9f707f6395f
#
_entry.id   db6fac54ad27f985bfadd9f707f6395f
#
_cell.length_a   1.000
_cell.length_b   1.000
_cell.length_c   1.000
_cell.angle_alpha   90.00
_cell.angle_beta   90.00
_cell.angle_gamma   90.00
#
_symmetry.space_group_name_H-M   'P 1'
#
loop_
_entity.id
_entity.type
_entity.pdbx_description
1 polymer ?
#
loop_
_entity_poly.entity_id
_entity_poly.type
_entity_poly.pdbx_seq_one_letter_code
_entity_poly.pdbx_strand_id
1 'polypeptide(L)'
;MGISIKSVAVRGNDGEQVSGIADVNAADGIVSLRKSSTPSAAATALVTCDTSIPLSADNNPSAHTDFVLFLPAVNYTKGLTFVITDAAGRIYEQATSGAFTIEAGVVKPMELLPVTLYYGKANCYRTASAGTLEIDVTPYYSLAGDYTYENRPRVNVNGELVDKAVSATVLWTQTNSSSSGDVLSAVPALEGTTLKVPVSGVKGNALVAIRDASGKNVWSFHIWVTEASDLTYINEERGTFKMMDRNLGATSVTPKDQNAYGAWYQWGRKDPFPRPLDIVRSSATTVDNKELTANATTSAEVGTVSYTISNPDIRIFSANDWHNEWRNNGLWGNSDGLTKNVKTVYDPCPEGYCVPDQNCYQGFTFTSKTECDNNYGHLFVIDGSQTSYFPTGGYLDKGANKIAYQEYRGYQWTSNPGTTGAYYFYYNNANLNFTGLDLSLIHISEPTRQEAIS
;
A
#
# COMPACT_ATOMS: atom_id res chain seq x y z
N MET A 1 -16.24 13.67 0.32
CA MET A 1 -16.80 12.52 1.07
C MET A 1 -16.58 12.77 2.54
N GLY A 2 -17.59 12.53 3.38
CA GLY A 2 -17.44 12.66 4.82
C GLY A 2 -16.53 11.56 5.37
N ILE A 3 -15.65 11.90 6.29
CA ILE A 3 -14.91 10.94 7.11
C ILE A 3 -15.85 10.43 8.18
N SER A 4 -15.91 9.12 8.40
CA SER A 4 -16.68 8.52 9.50
C SER A 4 -15.71 7.82 10.45
N ILE A 5 -15.63 8.29 11.70
CA ILE A 5 -14.70 7.78 12.69
C ILE A 5 -15.14 6.42 13.21
N LYS A 6 -14.24 5.46 13.20
CA LYS A 6 -14.44 4.11 13.76
C LYS A 6 -13.85 3.98 15.17
N SER A 7 -12.68 4.58 15.40
CA SER A 7 -12.03 4.57 16.70
C SER A 7 -11.10 5.76 16.90
N VAL A 8 -10.89 6.13 18.16
CA VAL A 8 -9.89 7.09 18.59
C VAL A 8 -9.03 6.45 19.67
N ALA A 9 -7.73 6.46 19.47
CA ALA A 9 -6.76 5.95 20.41
C ALA A 9 -5.78 7.04 20.84
N VAL A 10 -5.24 6.92 22.04
CA VAL A 10 -4.22 7.81 22.59
C VAL A 10 -3.08 7.01 23.15
N ARG A 11 -1.85 7.45 22.91
CA ARG A 11 -0.64 6.91 23.51
C ARG A 11 0.24 8.02 24.06
N GLY A 12 0.98 7.71 25.13
CA GLY A 12 2.07 8.55 25.60
C GLY A 12 3.30 8.43 24.69
N ASN A 13 3.99 9.54 24.42
CA ASN A 13 5.13 9.57 23.49
C ASN A 13 6.45 9.13 24.13
N ASP A 14 6.46 8.84 25.43
CA ASP A 14 7.62 8.32 26.17
C ASP A 14 7.36 6.90 26.74
N GLY A 15 6.36 6.20 26.21
CA GLY A 15 6.03 4.85 26.62
C GLY A 15 5.24 4.78 27.95
N GLU A 16 4.63 5.89 28.35
CA GLU A 16 3.79 5.92 29.56
C GLU A 16 2.62 4.93 29.45
N GLN A 17 2.35 4.23 30.53
CA GLN A 17 1.18 3.37 30.60
C GLN A 17 -0.08 4.23 30.68
N VAL A 18 -1.00 4.08 29.70
CA VAL A 18 -2.23 4.87 29.58
C VAL A 18 -3.50 4.06 29.81
N SER A 19 -3.37 2.74 29.96
CA SER A 19 -4.50 1.83 30.21
C SER A 19 -4.07 0.64 31.06
N GLY A 20 -5.01 -0.14 31.59
CA GLY A 20 -4.75 -1.37 32.30
C GLY A 20 -5.54 -1.50 33.60
N ILE A 21 -5.15 -2.46 34.45
CA ILE A 21 -5.77 -2.68 35.77
C ILE A 21 -5.33 -1.57 36.72
N ALA A 22 -6.25 -0.99 37.43
CA ALA A 22 -6.02 0.04 38.43
C ALA A 22 -6.38 -0.44 39.85
N ASP A 23 -5.59 0.02 40.80
CA ASP A 23 -5.96 -0.03 42.22
C ASP A 23 -6.63 1.29 42.61
N VAL A 24 -7.72 1.18 43.32
CA VAL A 24 -8.42 2.33 43.89
C VAL A 24 -8.20 2.32 45.40
N ASN A 25 -7.57 3.36 45.90
CA ASN A 25 -7.46 3.53 47.37
C ASN A 25 -8.83 3.99 47.92
N ALA A 26 -9.47 3.15 48.72
CA ALA A 26 -10.80 3.43 49.26
C ALA A 26 -10.82 4.60 50.26
N ALA A 27 -9.67 5.01 50.79
CA ALA A 27 -9.62 6.08 51.79
C ALA A 27 -9.61 7.48 51.18
N ASP A 28 -9.03 7.66 49.99
CA ASP A 28 -8.85 8.95 49.36
C ASP A 28 -9.34 8.97 47.90
N GLY A 29 -9.78 7.82 47.36
CA GLY A 29 -10.26 7.68 45.97
C GLY A 29 -9.15 7.73 44.93
N ILE A 30 -7.87 7.72 45.32
CA ILE A 30 -6.78 7.77 44.38
C ILE A 30 -6.72 6.48 43.54
N VAL A 31 -6.67 6.66 42.22
CA VAL A 31 -6.56 5.57 41.26
C VAL A 31 -5.12 5.50 40.79
N SER A 32 -4.49 4.33 40.90
CA SER A 32 -3.14 4.08 40.39
C SER A 32 -3.12 2.85 39.50
N LEU A 33 -2.55 2.97 38.31
CA LEU A 33 -2.39 1.84 37.40
C LEU A 33 -1.37 0.85 37.94
N ARG A 34 -1.72 -0.44 37.95
CA ARG A 34 -0.74 -1.50 38.16
C ARG A 34 0.21 -1.56 36.96
N LYS A 35 1.50 -1.73 37.24
CA LYS A 35 2.49 -1.96 36.17
C LYS A 35 2.07 -3.19 35.37
N SER A 36 1.83 -3.02 34.08
CA SER A 36 1.40 -4.10 33.21
C SER A 36 2.56 -5.07 32.94
N SER A 37 2.26 -6.37 32.97
CA SER A 37 3.19 -7.41 32.49
C SER A 37 3.29 -7.44 30.94
N THR A 38 2.35 -6.74 30.26
CA THR A 38 2.34 -6.55 28.82
C THR A 38 2.34 -5.04 28.52
N PRO A 39 3.52 -4.37 28.58
CA PRO A 39 3.60 -2.91 28.43
C PRO A 39 2.97 -2.37 27.13
N SER A 40 3.07 -3.13 26.05
CA SER A 40 2.49 -2.74 24.76
C SER A 40 0.95 -2.61 24.78
N ALA A 41 0.27 -3.52 25.47
CA ALA A 41 -1.19 -3.46 25.62
C ALA A 41 -1.65 -2.29 26.51
N ALA A 42 -0.81 -1.90 27.48
CA ALA A 42 -1.10 -0.81 28.42
C ALA A 42 -0.69 0.59 27.88
N ALA A 43 0.04 0.63 26.77
CA ALA A 43 0.57 1.88 26.21
C ALA A 43 -0.47 2.69 25.41
N THR A 44 -1.69 2.18 25.25
CA THR A 44 -2.72 2.84 24.45
C THR A 44 -4.08 2.78 25.14
N ALA A 45 -4.78 3.92 25.21
CA ALA A 45 -6.19 3.99 25.53
C ALA A 45 -7.01 4.08 24.24
N LEU A 46 -8.09 3.32 24.14
CA LEU A 46 -8.90 3.19 22.92
C LEU A 46 -10.38 3.41 23.20
N VAL A 47 -11.01 4.24 22.36
CA VAL A 47 -12.47 4.33 22.22
C VAL A 47 -12.84 3.77 20.85
N THR A 48 -13.69 2.75 20.84
CA THR A 48 -14.25 2.19 19.60
C THR A 48 -15.71 2.60 19.48
N CYS A 49 -16.13 3.02 18.31
CA CYS A 49 -17.51 3.37 18.01
C CYS A 49 -18.24 2.13 17.45
N ASP A 50 -19.35 1.73 18.08
CA ASP A 50 -20.19 0.63 17.59
C ASP A 50 -20.74 0.95 16.19
N THR A 51 -21.16 2.20 16.00
CA THR A 51 -21.50 2.76 14.69
C THR A 51 -20.51 3.87 14.37
N SER A 52 -19.97 3.89 13.14
CA SER A 52 -19.04 4.95 12.75
C SER A 52 -19.71 6.33 12.79
N ILE A 53 -18.98 7.31 13.33
CA ILE A 53 -19.47 8.67 13.54
C ILE A 53 -19.02 9.55 12.36
N PRO A 54 -19.94 10.07 11.52
CA PRO A 54 -19.58 10.93 10.41
C PRO A 54 -19.06 12.29 10.94
N LEU A 55 -17.95 12.75 10.37
CA LEU A 55 -17.46 14.10 10.58
C LEU A 55 -18.08 15.07 9.58
N SER A 56 -18.34 16.30 10.00
CA SER A 56 -18.76 17.37 9.09
C SER A 56 -17.63 17.68 8.09
N ALA A 57 -18.00 17.91 6.84
CA ALA A 57 -17.05 18.26 5.78
C ALA A 57 -16.67 19.76 5.80
N ASP A 58 -17.38 20.57 6.55
CA ASP A 58 -17.10 21.99 6.74
C ASP A 58 -16.22 22.19 7.97
N ASN A 59 -15.20 23.02 7.84
CA ASN A 59 -14.34 23.43 8.96
C ASN A 59 -15.12 24.33 9.95
N ASN A 60 -16.35 23.96 10.29
CA ASN A 60 -17.17 24.70 11.20
C ASN A 60 -16.86 24.28 12.66
N PRO A 61 -16.21 25.14 13.45
CA PRO A 61 -15.88 24.81 14.84
C PRO A 61 -17.11 24.53 15.72
N SER A 62 -18.30 24.93 15.28
CA SER A 62 -19.56 24.66 15.98
C SER A 62 -20.18 23.29 15.65
N ALA A 63 -19.63 22.56 14.69
CA ALA A 63 -20.10 21.24 14.25
C ALA A 63 -19.05 20.14 14.50
N HIS A 64 -18.26 20.27 15.55
CA HIS A 64 -17.25 19.28 15.95
C HIS A 64 -17.87 18.06 16.62
N THR A 65 -17.12 16.97 16.62
CA THR A 65 -17.47 15.74 17.34
C THR A 65 -16.52 15.58 18.52
N ASP A 66 -17.07 15.47 19.73
CA ASP A 66 -16.30 15.27 20.95
C ASP A 66 -16.08 13.80 21.25
N PHE A 67 -14.85 13.44 21.56
CA PHE A 67 -14.47 12.15 22.10
C PHE A 67 -13.89 12.34 23.50
N VAL A 68 -14.44 11.62 24.48
CA VAL A 68 -13.95 11.64 25.85
C VAL A 68 -13.10 10.39 26.11
N LEU A 69 -11.84 10.60 26.46
CA LEU A 69 -10.91 9.54 26.83
C LEU A 69 -10.52 9.68 28.29
N PHE A 70 -10.49 8.56 29.01
CA PHE A 70 -10.02 8.49 30.37
C PHE A 70 -8.55 8.07 30.39
N LEU A 71 -7.69 8.95 30.87
CA LEU A 71 -6.25 8.74 30.94
C LEU A 71 -5.77 8.86 32.41
N PRO A 72 -4.67 8.18 32.76
CA PRO A 72 -4.04 8.35 34.06
C PRO A 72 -3.59 9.78 34.31
N ALA A 73 -3.68 10.22 35.55
CA ALA A 73 -3.19 11.51 36.00
C ALA A 73 -1.65 11.46 36.10
N VAL A 74 -0.98 11.73 35.00
CA VAL A 74 0.49 11.76 34.89
C VAL A 74 0.95 12.91 34.02
N ASN A 75 2.23 13.25 34.11
CA ASN A 75 2.87 14.18 33.21
C ASN A 75 3.46 13.41 32.02
N TYR A 76 2.88 13.58 30.83
CA TYR A 76 3.37 13.02 29.56
C TYR A 76 4.48 13.92 29.04
N THR A 77 5.69 13.64 29.42
CA THR A 77 6.86 14.52 29.23
C THR A 77 7.18 14.82 27.77
N LYS A 78 6.89 13.87 26.88
CA LYS A 78 7.01 14.03 25.42
C LYS A 78 5.66 14.22 24.73
N GLY A 79 4.60 14.47 25.51
CA GLY A 79 3.25 14.66 24.99
C GLY A 79 2.52 13.37 24.66
N LEU A 80 1.43 13.52 23.95
CA LEU A 80 0.50 12.45 23.55
C LEU A 80 0.43 12.36 22.02
N THR A 81 0.18 11.18 21.49
CA THR A 81 -0.21 10.97 20.09
C THR A 81 -1.63 10.42 20.04
N PHE A 82 -2.49 11.11 19.31
CA PHE A 82 -3.83 10.68 18.98
C PHE A 82 -3.80 9.92 17.67
N VAL A 83 -4.49 8.79 17.63
CA VAL A 83 -4.62 7.94 16.46
C VAL A 83 -6.08 7.72 16.19
N ILE A 84 -6.55 8.25 15.09
CA ILE A 84 -7.94 8.17 14.67
C ILE A 84 -8.01 7.15 13.53
N THR A 85 -8.90 6.19 13.63
CA THR A 85 -9.19 5.24 12.56
C THR A 85 -10.60 5.49 12.06
N ASP A 86 -10.77 5.63 10.76
CA ASP A 86 -12.09 5.80 10.17
C ASP A 86 -12.75 4.46 9.77
N ALA A 87 -13.99 4.53 9.28
CA ALA A 87 -14.77 3.37 8.87
C ALA A 87 -14.16 2.64 7.66
N ALA A 88 -13.34 3.32 6.86
CA ALA A 88 -12.61 2.73 5.74
C ALA A 88 -11.24 2.15 6.16
N GLY A 89 -10.92 2.16 7.46
CA GLY A 89 -9.65 1.67 7.99
C GLY A 89 -8.47 2.64 7.83
N ARG A 90 -8.71 3.89 7.41
CA ARG A 90 -7.68 4.92 7.30
C ARG A 90 -7.26 5.38 8.68
N ILE A 91 -5.97 5.63 8.85
CA ILE A 91 -5.36 6.06 10.11
C ILE A 91 -4.89 7.50 10.00
N TYR A 92 -5.22 8.29 11.01
CA TYR A 92 -4.79 9.69 11.16
C TYR A 92 -4.04 9.80 12.47
N GLU A 93 -2.83 10.33 12.45
CA GLU A 93 -2.02 10.54 13.65
C GLU A 93 -1.76 12.03 13.86
N GLN A 94 -1.97 12.47 15.09
CA GLN A 94 -1.68 13.82 15.52
C GLN A 94 -0.99 13.78 16.88
N ALA A 95 0.22 14.31 16.96
CA ALA A 95 0.93 14.47 18.22
C ALA A 95 0.69 15.86 18.81
N THR A 96 0.69 15.95 20.13
CA THR A 96 0.77 17.26 20.81
C THR A 96 2.14 17.88 20.63
N SER A 97 2.22 19.19 20.61
CA SER A 97 3.46 19.94 20.38
C SER A 97 4.47 19.91 21.53
N GLY A 98 4.15 19.32 22.66
CA GLY A 98 5.02 19.28 23.85
C GLY A 98 4.43 18.46 24.99
N ALA A 99 5.01 18.60 26.17
CA ALA A 99 4.57 17.95 27.37
C ALA A 99 3.08 18.25 27.69
N PHE A 100 2.40 17.23 28.15
CA PHE A 100 0.97 17.31 28.46
C PHE A 100 0.69 16.68 29.82
N THR A 101 0.15 17.46 30.75
CA THR A 101 -0.15 16.98 32.11
C THR A 101 -1.66 16.75 32.26
N ILE A 102 -2.02 15.59 32.74
CA ILE A 102 -3.38 15.27 33.14
C ILE A 102 -3.44 15.20 34.67
N GLU A 103 -4.37 15.94 35.25
CA GLU A 103 -4.62 16.00 36.69
C GLU A 103 -5.83 15.10 37.05
N ALA A 104 -5.78 14.50 38.24
CA ALA A 104 -6.86 13.63 38.69
C ALA A 104 -8.18 14.39 38.83
N GLY A 105 -9.25 13.83 38.26
CA GLY A 105 -10.59 14.42 38.34
C GLY A 105 -10.82 15.67 37.47
N VAL A 106 -9.86 16.04 36.63
CA VAL A 106 -9.96 17.20 35.77
C VAL A 106 -10.28 16.78 34.34
N VAL A 107 -11.32 17.38 33.75
CA VAL A 107 -11.58 17.29 32.31
C VAL A 107 -10.72 18.35 31.63
N LYS A 108 -9.79 17.93 30.80
CA LYS A 108 -8.92 18.81 30.05
C LYS A 108 -9.40 18.90 28.60
N PRO A 109 -10.06 19.97 28.18
CA PRO A 109 -10.44 20.15 26.80
C PRO A 109 -9.19 20.29 25.95
N MET A 110 -9.21 19.65 24.78
CA MET A 110 -8.17 19.81 23.77
C MET A 110 -8.67 20.74 22.65
N GLU A 111 -7.75 21.47 22.05
CA GLU A 111 -8.07 22.19 20.83
C GLU A 111 -8.50 21.21 19.73
N LEU A 112 -9.22 21.72 18.74
CA LEU A 112 -9.62 20.94 17.57
C LEU A 112 -8.37 20.31 16.93
N LEU A 113 -8.39 18.99 16.84
CA LEU A 113 -7.34 18.26 16.14
C LEU A 113 -7.66 18.31 14.66
N PRO A 114 -6.86 18.99 13.82
CA PRO A 114 -7.03 18.92 12.38
C PRO A 114 -6.69 17.49 11.94
N VAL A 115 -7.69 16.75 11.50
CA VAL A 115 -7.50 15.42 10.93
C VAL A 115 -6.99 15.61 9.51
N THR A 116 -5.67 15.63 9.35
CA THR A 116 -5.06 15.57 8.03
C THR A 116 -5.09 14.13 7.55
N LEU A 117 -5.62 13.90 6.35
CA LEU A 117 -5.56 12.59 5.71
C LEU A 117 -4.10 12.14 5.66
N TYR A 118 -3.76 11.12 6.42
CA TYR A 118 -2.51 10.42 6.27
C TYR A 118 -2.65 9.51 5.04
N TYR A 119 -2.39 10.08 3.88
CA TYR A 119 -2.15 9.30 2.69
C TYR A 119 -0.93 8.46 2.98
N GLY A 120 -1.10 7.15 3.10
CA GLY A 120 -0.02 6.25 3.42
C GLY A 120 1.21 6.60 2.60
N LYS A 121 2.39 6.56 3.22
CA LYS A 121 3.64 6.85 2.51
C LYS A 121 3.77 5.91 1.32
N ALA A 122 4.48 6.36 0.30
CA ALA A 122 4.64 5.60 -0.92
C ALA A 122 5.41 4.29 -0.67
N ASN A 123 4.99 3.20 -1.29
CA ASN A 123 5.78 1.98 -1.39
C ASN A 123 6.64 1.96 -2.66
N CYS A 124 6.35 2.85 -3.60
CA CYS A 124 7.10 3.03 -4.83
C CYS A 124 7.70 4.44 -4.87
N TYR A 125 8.99 4.51 -5.14
CA TYR A 125 9.74 5.75 -5.32
C TYR A 125 10.23 5.81 -6.77
N ARG A 126 9.76 6.82 -7.49
CA ARG A 126 10.05 7.01 -8.91
C ARG A 126 11.03 8.15 -9.12
N THR A 127 12.00 7.94 -10.01
CA THR A 127 12.88 8.97 -10.53
C THR A 127 13.18 8.76 -12.01
N ALA A 128 13.45 9.84 -12.72
CA ALA A 128 13.87 9.80 -14.12
C ALA A 128 15.38 9.89 -14.31
N SER A 129 16.12 10.28 -13.28
CA SER A 129 17.53 10.64 -13.36
C SER A 129 18.39 9.87 -12.37
N ALA A 130 19.67 9.77 -12.67
CA ALA A 130 20.68 9.33 -11.72
C ALA A 130 20.73 10.25 -10.50
N GLY A 131 21.05 9.68 -9.34
CA GLY A 131 21.14 10.41 -8.07
C GLY A 131 20.94 9.49 -6.88
N THR A 132 20.71 10.06 -5.71
CA THR A 132 20.38 9.30 -4.51
C THR A 132 18.97 9.65 -4.06
N LEU A 133 18.10 8.65 -3.98
CA LEU A 133 16.81 8.77 -3.33
C LEU A 133 17.01 8.67 -1.82
N GLU A 134 16.43 9.61 -1.08
CA GLU A 134 16.43 9.61 0.38
C GLU A 134 15.02 9.34 0.88
N ILE A 135 14.84 8.24 1.61
CA ILE A 135 13.54 7.76 2.09
C ILE A 135 13.58 7.76 3.62
N ASP A 136 12.74 8.58 4.26
CA ASP A 136 12.52 8.49 5.70
C ASP A 136 11.75 7.21 6.00
N VAL A 137 12.39 6.29 6.73
CA VAL A 137 11.79 4.99 7.05
C VAL A 137 11.05 4.96 8.40
N THR A 138 11.10 6.03 9.17
CA THR A 138 10.46 6.12 10.50
C THR A 138 8.98 5.72 10.48
N PRO A 139 8.18 6.15 9.51
CA PRO A 139 6.75 5.83 9.48
C PRO A 139 6.44 4.36 9.22
N TYR A 140 7.40 3.63 8.65
CA TYR A 140 7.22 2.21 8.29
C TYR A 140 7.54 1.26 9.45
N TYR A 141 8.24 1.70 10.48
CA TYR A 141 8.48 0.90 11.68
C TYR A 141 7.20 0.53 12.41
N SER A 142 6.17 1.38 12.31
CA SER A 142 4.88 1.13 12.93
C SER A 142 3.98 0.17 12.16
N LEU A 143 4.39 -0.25 10.97
CA LEU A 143 3.55 -0.95 10.01
C LEU A 143 3.97 -2.42 9.81
N ALA A 144 5.08 -2.84 10.41
CA ALA A 144 5.61 -4.20 10.34
C ALA A 144 4.80 -5.19 11.20
N GLY A 145 3.49 -5.24 11.02
CA GLY A 145 2.61 -6.17 11.71
C GLY A 145 1.24 -6.27 11.05
N ASP A 146 0.47 -7.32 11.38
CA ASP A 146 -0.91 -7.42 10.97
C ASP A 146 -1.68 -6.14 11.34
N TYR A 147 -2.61 -5.73 10.51
CA TYR A 147 -3.46 -4.54 10.66
C TYR A 147 -4.34 -4.55 11.92
N THR A 148 -4.07 -5.43 12.83
CA THR A 148 -4.73 -5.41 14.13
C THR A 148 -4.09 -4.32 14.98
N TYR A 149 -4.94 -3.61 15.69
CA TYR A 149 -4.61 -2.54 16.62
C TYR A 149 -3.46 -2.88 17.60
N GLU A 150 -3.21 -4.17 17.83
CA GLU A 150 -2.20 -4.71 18.75
C GLU A 150 -0.77 -4.68 18.19
N ASN A 151 -0.58 -4.44 16.89
CA ASN A 151 0.72 -4.54 16.21
C ASN A 151 1.36 -3.19 15.87
N ARG A 152 1.17 -2.20 16.72
CA ARG A 152 1.90 -0.92 16.64
C ARG A 152 3.35 -1.07 17.04
N PRO A 153 4.21 -0.05 16.76
CA PRO A 153 5.64 -0.16 17.01
C PRO A 153 5.84 -0.68 18.44
N ARG A 154 6.47 -1.83 18.52
CA ARG A 154 6.87 -2.38 19.79
C ARG A 154 7.98 -1.48 20.30
N VAL A 155 7.66 -0.63 21.24
CA VAL A 155 8.67 0.03 22.06
C VAL A 155 9.02 -0.90 23.20
N ASN A 156 10.30 -1.08 23.43
CA ASN A 156 10.77 -1.77 24.63
C ASN A 156 10.51 -0.90 25.89
N VAL A 157 10.85 -1.42 27.04
CA VAL A 157 10.69 -0.72 28.32
C VAL A 157 11.40 0.63 28.41
N ASN A 158 12.33 0.91 27.50
CA ASN A 158 13.09 2.15 27.42
C ASN A 158 12.55 3.12 26.36
N GLY A 159 11.40 2.80 25.72
CA GLY A 159 10.83 3.61 24.64
C GLY A 159 11.55 3.47 23.30
N GLU A 160 12.45 2.50 23.13
CA GLU A 160 13.13 2.22 21.87
C GLU A 160 12.27 1.33 20.99
N LEU A 161 12.23 1.63 19.69
CA LEU A 161 11.51 0.82 18.70
C LEU A 161 12.18 -0.57 18.58
N VAL A 162 11.43 -1.62 18.95
CA VAL A 162 11.96 -3.00 18.98
C VAL A 162 12.20 -3.53 17.56
N ASP A 163 11.41 -3.10 16.59
CA ASP A 163 11.53 -3.52 15.19
C ASP A 163 12.29 -2.49 14.34
N LYS A 164 13.24 -1.78 14.96
CA LYS A 164 14.04 -0.78 14.26
C LYS A 164 14.93 -1.45 13.20
N ALA A 165 14.82 -0.97 11.97
CA ALA A 165 15.75 -1.37 10.92
C ALA A 165 17.16 -0.83 11.22
N VAL A 166 18.16 -1.64 10.93
CA VAL A 166 19.58 -1.32 11.15
C VAL A 166 20.41 -1.43 9.86
N SER A 167 19.82 -1.98 8.79
CA SER A 167 20.50 -2.17 7.51
C SER A 167 19.53 -2.13 6.35
N ALA A 168 20.05 -1.99 5.14
CA ALA A 168 19.33 -2.11 3.88
C ALA A 168 19.90 -3.24 3.03
N THR A 169 19.08 -3.82 2.16
CA THR A 169 19.47 -4.87 1.21
C THR A 169 18.71 -4.73 -0.08
N VAL A 170 19.34 -5.12 -1.18
CA VAL A 170 18.68 -5.28 -2.48
C VAL A 170 18.14 -6.71 -2.56
N LEU A 171 16.84 -6.86 -2.84
CA LEU A 171 16.23 -8.17 -3.05
C LEU A 171 16.32 -8.60 -4.51
N TRP A 172 16.05 -7.68 -5.43
CA TRP A 172 16.25 -7.88 -6.85
C TRP A 172 16.37 -6.54 -7.58
N THR A 173 17.01 -6.57 -8.77
CA THR A 173 17.01 -5.49 -9.76
C THR A 173 16.65 -6.04 -11.12
N GLN A 174 16.01 -5.23 -11.96
CA GLN A 174 15.69 -5.57 -13.33
C GLN A 174 15.74 -4.33 -14.21
N THR A 175 16.63 -4.36 -15.20
CA THR A 175 16.74 -3.30 -16.21
C THR A 175 15.98 -3.67 -17.47
N ASN A 176 15.90 -2.75 -18.42
CA ASN A 176 15.42 -3.04 -19.76
C ASN A 176 16.35 -4.07 -20.43
N SER A 177 15.76 -4.96 -21.23
CA SER A 177 16.49 -6.04 -21.91
C SER A 177 17.64 -5.55 -22.82
N SER A 178 17.62 -4.28 -23.23
CA SER A 178 18.64 -3.66 -24.07
C SER A 178 19.63 -2.76 -23.32
N SER A 179 19.49 -2.63 -22.00
CA SER A 179 20.32 -1.72 -21.19
C SER A 179 21.62 -2.40 -20.75
N SER A 180 22.72 -1.66 -20.81
CA SER A 180 23.97 -2.01 -20.13
C SER A 180 24.01 -1.28 -18.78
N GLY A 181 24.30 -2.00 -17.72
CA GLY A 181 24.35 -1.47 -16.35
C GLY A 181 23.16 -1.88 -15.49
N ASP A 182 23.21 -1.50 -14.23
CA ASP A 182 22.16 -1.81 -13.25
C ASP A 182 21.32 -0.56 -12.94
N VAL A 183 20.12 -0.76 -12.39
CA VAL A 183 19.23 0.29 -11.87
C VAL A 183 19.90 1.07 -10.74
N LEU A 184 20.64 0.38 -9.91
CA LEU A 184 21.37 0.94 -8.77
C LEU A 184 22.83 1.18 -9.12
N SER A 185 23.35 2.36 -8.78
CA SER A 185 24.78 2.70 -8.99
C SER A 185 25.68 2.24 -7.83
N ALA A 186 25.09 1.94 -6.66
CA ALA A 186 25.76 1.39 -5.50
C ALA A 186 24.76 0.66 -4.58
N VAL A 187 25.28 -0.04 -3.59
CA VAL A 187 24.44 -0.71 -2.58
C VAL A 187 23.71 0.33 -1.73
N PRO A 188 22.39 0.21 -1.54
CA PRO A 188 21.64 1.07 -0.64
C PRO A 188 22.12 0.99 0.80
N ALA A 189 22.08 2.09 1.52
CA ALA A 189 22.51 2.19 2.92
C ALA A 189 21.42 2.82 3.78
N LEU A 190 21.28 2.33 5.01
CA LEU A 190 20.43 2.94 6.02
C LEU A 190 21.31 3.78 6.97
N GLU A 191 21.12 5.09 6.97
CA GLU A 191 21.82 6.03 7.84
C GLU A 191 20.83 6.64 8.83
N GLY A 192 20.87 6.19 10.08
CA GLY A 192 19.87 6.56 11.07
C GLY A 192 18.45 6.12 10.65
N THR A 193 17.58 7.08 10.33
CA THR A 193 16.22 6.83 9.84
C THR A 193 16.07 7.11 8.34
N THR A 194 17.15 7.35 7.64
CA THR A 194 17.13 7.65 6.20
C THR A 194 17.71 6.49 5.40
N LEU A 195 16.90 5.88 4.55
CA LEU A 195 17.35 4.93 3.55
C LEU A 195 17.85 5.70 2.33
N LYS A 196 19.13 5.58 2.03
CA LYS A 196 19.77 6.14 0.83
C LYS A 196 19.85 5.09 -0.25
N VAL A 197 19.24 5.38 -1.39
CA VAL A 197 19.22 4.47 -2.55
C VAL A 197 19.88 5.16 -3.74
N PRO A 198 21.17 4.85 -4.03
CA PRO A 198 21.86 5.39 -5.19
C PRO A 198 21.33 4.77 -6.47
N VAL A 199 20.75 5.56 -7.37
CA VAL A 199 20.24 5.13 -8.67
C VAL A 199 21.15 5.58 -9.80
N SER A 200 21.34 4.71 -10.79
CA SER A 200 22.25 4.95 -11.92
C SER A 200 21.64 5.83 -13.02
N GLY A 201 20.30 5.96 -13.06
CA GLY A 201 19.56 6.54 -14.17
C GLY A 201 19.26 5.53 -15.30
N VAL A 202 19.76 4.30 -15.22
CA VAL A 202 19.35 3.21 -16.12
C VAL A 202 17.91 2.84 -15.84
N LYS A 203 17.04 2.86 -16.85
CA LYS A 203 15.61 2.55 -16.72
C LYS A 203 15.40 1.11 -16.28
N GLY A 204 14.58 0.95 -15.27
CA GLY A 204 14.30 -0.36 -14.68
C GLY A 204 13.66 -0.27 -13.31
N ASN A 205 13.69 -1.38 -12.60
CA ASN A 205 13.07 -1.57 -11.30
C ASN A 205 14.04 -2.24 -10.32
N ALA A 206 13.93 -1.89 -9.05
CA ALA A 206 14.59 -2.60 -7.96
C ALA A 206 13.64 -2.74 -6.77
N LEU A 207 13.77 -3.81 -6.01
CA LEU A 207 13.13 -3.98 -4.71
C LEU A 207 14.21 -3.91 -3.64
N VAL A 208 14.11 -2.91 -2.77
CA VAL A 208 15.05 -2.67 -1.68
C VAL A 208 14.33 -2.85 -0.36
N ALA A 209 14.87 -3.67 0.53
CA ALA A 209 14.33 -3.89 1.85
C ALA A 209 15.21 -3.25 2.94
N ILE A 210 14.57 -2.84 4.05
CA ILE A 210 15.22 -2.50 5.30
C ILE A 210 15.07 -3.67 6.27
N ARG A 211 16.12 -3.96 7.04
CA ARG A 211 16.23 -5.14 7.91
C ARG A 211 16.53 -4.76 9.35
N ASP A 212 15.94 -5.51 10.27
CA ASP A 212 16.30 -5.45 11.69
C ASP A 212 17.66 -6.11 12.01
N ALA A 213 18.06 -6.09 13.26
CA ALA A 213 19.31 -6.67 13.72
C ALA A 213 19.38 -8.19 13.56
N SER A 214 18.26 -8.88 13.41
CA SER A 214 18.18 -10.33 13.13
C SER A 214 18.30 -10.66 11.64
N GLY A 215 18.29 -9.65 10.77
CA GLY A 215 18.29 -9.79 9.33
C GLY A 215 16.89 -9.99 8.71
N LYS A 216 15.84 -9.88 9.51
CA LYS A 216 14.46 -9.97 9.03
C LYS A 216 14.08 -8.66 8.32
N ASN A 217 13.37 -8.76 7.18
CA ASN A 217 12.85 -7.59 6.51
C ASN A 217 11.75 -6.93 7.37
N VAL A 218 11.90 -5.64 7.62
CA VAL A 218 10.93 -4.79 8.34
C VAL A 218 9.98 -4.12 7.36
N TRP A 219 10.49 -3.68 6.22
CA TRP A 219 9.73 -3.08 5.13
C TRP A 219 10.52 -3.18 3.82
N SER A 220 9.86 -2.91 2.70
CA SER A 220 10.46 -2.90 1.37
C SER A 220 9.87 -1.79 0.51
N PHE A 221 10.67 -1.33 -0.44
CA PHE A 221 10.37 -0.21 -1.33
C PHE A 221 10.66 -0.61 -2.77
N HIS A 222 9.71 -0.35 -3.64
CA HIS A 222 9.89 -0.43 -5.07
C HIS A 222 10.60 0.84 -5.57
N ILE A 223 11.76 0.68 -6.16
CA ILE A 223 12.51 1.75 -6.82
C ILE A 223 12.27 1.64 -8.31
N TRP A 224 11.72 2.69 -8.89
CA TRP A 224 11.29 2.70 -10.29
C TRP A 224 11.99 3.84 -11.05
N VAL A 225 12.95 3.49 -11.91
CA VAL A 225 13.68 4.45 -12.72
C VAL A 225 13.02 4.54 -14.09
N THR A 226 12.27 5.60 -14.28
CA THR A 226 11.54 5.89 -15.52
C THR A 226 11.07 7.34 -15.57
N GLU A 227 10.86 7.83 -16.77
CA GLU A 227 10.03 9.01 -17.04
C GLU A 227 8.57 8.55 -17.11
N ALA A 228 7.66 9.25 -16.49
CA ALA A 228 6.23 9.02 -16.67
C ALA A 228 5.48 10.35 -16.61
N SER A 229 4.42 10.44 -17.36
CA SER A 229 3.55 11.62 -17.48
C SER A 229 2.13 11.26 -17.08
N ASP A 230 1.39 12.26 -16.64
CA ASP A 230 -0.03 12.11 -16.41
C ASP A 230 -0.80 12.35 -17.71
N LEU A 231 -1.79 11.50 -17.94
CA LEU A 231 -2.80 11.68 -18.96
C LEU A 231 -4.13 12.02 -18.30
N THR A 232 -4.90 12.86 -18.95
CA THR A 232 -6.27 13.18 -18.52
C THR A 232 -7.23 12.18 -19.12
N TYR A 233 -8.05 11.60 -18.27
CA TYR A 233 -9.11 10.65 -18.61
C TYR A 233 -10.46 11.29 -18.33
N ILE A 234 -11.43 10.99 -19.18
CA ILE A 234 -12.80 11.48 -19.05
C ILE A 234 -13.76 10.31 -19.29
N ASN A 235 -14.60 10.02 -18.32
CA ASN A 235 -15.71 9.09 -18.50
C ASN A 235 -16.95 9.51 -17.69
N GLU A 236 -18.08 8.86 -17.95
CA GLU A 236 -19.36 9.23 -17.32
C GLU A 236 -19.40 8.93 -15.83
N GLU A 237 -18.73 7.85 -15.38
CA GLU A 237 -18.78 7.39 -13.99
C GLU A 237 -17.88 8.21 -13.05
N ARG A 238 -16.70 8.62 -13.54
CA ARG A 238 -15.68 9.31 -12.76
C ARG A 238 -15.55 10.80 -13.09
N GLY A 239 -16.10 11.24 -14.22
CA GLY A 239 -15.85 12.57 -14.74
C GLY A 239 -14.43 12.70 -15.26
N THR A 240 -13.76 13.81 -14.95
CA THR A 240 -12.37 14.07 -15.34
C THR A 240 -11.42 13.65 -14.22
N PHE A 241 -10.43 12.84 -14.56
CA PHE A 241 -9.38 12.36 -13.61
C PHE A 241 -8.05 12.17 -14.34
N LYS A 242 -6.98 11.97 -13.57
CA LYS A 242 -5.64 11.75 -14.12
C LYS A 242 -5.14 10.37 -13.76
N MET A 243 -4.49 9.72 -14.72
CA MET A 243 -3.75 8.49 -14.52
C MET A 243 -2.38 8.59 -15.21
N MET A 244 -1.41 7.83 -14.76
CA MET A 244 -0.11 7.75 -15.45
C MET A 244 -0.28 7.23 -16.88
N ASP A 245 0.65 7.56 -17.74
CA ASP A 245 0.70 7.11 -19.14
C ASP A 245 1.12 5.64 -19.30
N ARG A 246 1.50 4.98 -18.22
CA ARG A 246 2.06 3.61 -18.20
C ARG A 246 1.73 2.85 -16.93
N ASN A 247 1.96 1.55 -17.00
CA ASN A 247 1.80 0.64 -15.88
C ASN A 247 2.90 0.82 -14.84
N LEU A 248 2.62 0.48 -13.58
CA LEU A 248 3.62 0.54 -12.51
C LEU A 248 4.78 -0.42 -12.82
N GLY A 249 6.00 0.10 -12.76
CA GLY A 249 7.18 -0.64 -13.16
C GLY A 249 7.47 -0.65 -14.67
N ALA A 250 6.58 -0.11 -15.51
CA ALA A 250 6.86 0.01 -16.95
C ALA A 250 7.85 1.14 -17.24
N THR A 251 8.77 0.88 -18.14
CA THR A 251 9.81 1.83 -18.53
C THR A 251 9.67 2.33 -19.97
N SER A 252 8.57 1.93 -20.61
CA SER A 252 8.19 2.34 -21.97
C SER A 252 6.66 2.47 -22.08
N VAL A 253 6.20 3.21 -23.09
CA VAL A 253 4.80 3.29 -23.53
C VAL A 253 4.66 2.91 -25.01
N THR A 254 5.73 2.41 -25.61
CA THR A 254 5.78 2.11 -27.04
C THR A 254 5.09 0.77 -27.31
N PRO A 255 4.17 0.70 -28.27
CA PRO A 255 3.59 -0.56 -28.72
C PRO A 255 4.67 -1.58 -29.12
N LYS A 256 4.45 -2.86 -28.78
CA LYS A 256 5.36 -4.00 -28.98
C LYS A 256 6.63 -3.98 -28.13
N ASP A 257 6.85 -2.94 -27.36
CA ASP A 257 7.98 -2.90 -26.44
C ASP A 257 7.62 -3.67 -25.14
N GLN A 258 8.36 -4.72 -24.86
CA GLN A 258 8.21 -5.53 -23.65
C GLN A 258 8.40 -4.71 -22.38
N ASN A 259 9.14 -3.62 -22.45
CA ASN A 259 9.34 -2.70 -21.33
C ASN A 259 8.08 -1.90 -20.97
N ALA A 260 7.01 -2.01 -21.76
CA ALA A 260 5.71 -1.42 -21.48
C ALA A 260 4.83 -2.30 -20.55
N TYR A 261 5.18 -3.58 -20.34
CA TYR A 261 4.31 -4.46 -19.53
C TYR A 261 4.25 -4.05 -18.05
N GLY A 262 5.33 -3.59 -17.45
CA GLY A 262 5.36 -3.25 -16.03
C GLY A 262 5.78 -4.40 -15.12
N ALA A 263 5.61 -4.23 -13.82
CA ALA A 263 5.93 -5.22 -12.79
C ALA A 263 4.69 -6.04 -12.41
N TRP A 264 4.87 -7.19 -11.78
CA TRP A 264 3.80 -8.11 -11.37
C TRP A 264 3.39 -7.90 -9.92
N TYR A 265 2.11 -8.02 -9.60
CA TYR A 265 1.61 -7.87 -8.24
C TYR A 265 0.56 -8.93 -7.90
N GLN A 266 0.60 -9.46 -6.70
CA GLN A 266 -0.55 -10.15 -6.10
C GLN A 266 -1.49 -9.12 -5.50
N TRP A 267 -2.78 -9.20 -5.78
CA TRP A 267 -3.76 -8.23 -5.31
C TRP A 267 -3.67 -8.02 -3.80
N GLY A 268 -3.67 -6.77 -3.37
CA GLY A 268 -3.52 -6.40 -1.97
C GLY A 268 -2.08 -6.30 -1.47
N ARG A 269 -1.09 -6.79 -2.20
CA ARG A 269 0.33 -6.67 -1.81
C ARG A 269 0.95 -5.36 -2.33
N LYS A 270 1.85 -4.82 -1.53
CA LYS A 270 2.57 -3.57 -1.84
C LYS A 270 3.82 -3.78 -2.72
N ASP A 271 4.33 -5.01 -2.79
CA ASP A 271 5.61 -5.32 -3.41
C ASP A 271 5.46 -5.93 -4.80
N PRO A 272 6.26 -5.46 -5.78
CA PRO A 272 6.30 -6.00 -7.12
C PRO A 272 7.14 -7.26 -7.20
N PHE A 273 6.83 -8.06 -8.23
CA PHE A 273 7.68 -9.14 -8.72
C PHE A 273 8.29 -8.75 -10.07
N PRO A 274 9.50 -9.24 -10.37
CA PRO A 274 10.13 -8.97 -11.66
C PRO A 274 9.31 -9.54 -12.81
N ARG A 275 9.25 -8.80 -13.92
CA ARG A 275 8.63 -9.28 -15.15
C ARG A 275 9.49 -10.34 -15.83
N PRO A 276 8.92 -11.22 -16.65
CA PRO A 276 9.72 -12.12 -17.48
C PRO A 276 10.49 -11.32 -18.52
N LEU A 277 11.73 -11.71 -18.78
CA LEU A 277 12.57 -11.14 -19.84
C LEU A 277 12.39 -11.91 -21.16
N ASP A 278 12.17 -13.23 -21.07
CA ASP A 278 11.89 -14.07 -22.24
C ASP A 278 10.40 -14.08 -22.55
N ILE A 279 9.97 -13.28 -23.50
CA ILE A 279 8.57 -13.20 -23.91
C ILE A 279 8.36 -14.06 -25.15
N VAL A 280 7.41 -14.99 -25.05
CA VAL A 280 6.95 -15.79 -26.17
C VAL A 280 5.47 -15.54 -26.39
N ARG A 281 5.12 -15.01 -27.56
CA ARG A 281 3.72 -14.86 -27.94
C ARG A 281 3.06 -16.22 -27.97
N SER A 282 2.08 -16.43 -27.08
CA SER A 282 1.36 -17.69 -26.98
C SER A 282 -0.09 -17.48 -26.59
N SER A 283 -0.99 -18.04 -27.40
CA SER A 283 -2.44 -18.00 -27.15
C SER A 283 -2.90 -19.07 -26.15
N ALA A 284 -2.09 -20.08 -25.88
CA ALA A 284 -2.50 -21.22 -25.07
C ALA A 284 -1.36 -21.89 -24.29
N THR A 285 -0.11 -21.63 -24.62
CA THR A 285 1.03 -22.24 -23.94
C THR A 285 1.48 -21.36 -22.78
N THR A 286 1.63 -21.99 -21.63
CA THR A 286 2.25 -21.36 -20.48
C THR A 286 3.77 -21.34 -20.65
N VAL A 287 4.39 -20.21 -20.39
CA VAL A 287 5.84 -20.02 -20.43
C VAL A 287 6.36 -19.89 -19.01
N ASP A 288 7.46 -20.55 -18.69
CA ASP A 288 8.07 -20.43 -17.36
C ASP A 288 8.62 -19.01 -17.14
N ASN A 289 8.23 -18.40 -16.02
CA ASN A 289 8.85 -17.14 -15.58
C ASN A 289 10.12 -17.48 -14.79
N LYS A 290 11.27 -17.42 -15.46
CA LYS A 290 12.58 -17.71 -14.86
C LYS A 290 13.06 -16.66 -13.88
N GLU A 291 12.52 -15.45 -13.96
CA GLU A 291 12.90 -14.32 -13.09
C GLU A 291 12.26 -14.45 -11.70
N LEU A 292 11.21 -15.25 -11.57
CA LEU A 292 10.49 -15.46 -10.32
C LEU A 292 10.80 -16.87 -9.78
N THR A 293 11.84 -16.98 -8.96
CA THR A 293 12.35 -18.24 -8.46
C THR A 293 11.89 -18.59 -7.04
N ALA A 294 11.56 -17.58 -6.24
CA ALA A 294 11.18 -17.75 -4.84
C ALA A 294 9.66 -17.84 -4.67
N ASN A 295 9.18 -18.98 -4.18
CA ASN A 295 7.74 -19.27 -4.01
C ASN A 295 7.47 -19.96 -2.68
N ALA A 296 6.27 -19.72 -2.13
CA ALA A 296 5.72 -20.43 -0.99
C ALA A 296 4.28 -20.87 -1.28
N THR A 297 3.81 -21.92 -0.64
CA THR A 297 2.41 -22.32 -0.70
C THR A 297 1.65 -21.71 0.46
N THR A 298 0.44 -21.20 0.23
CA THR A 298 -0.36 -20.59 1.27
C THR A 298 -0.64 -21.55 2.44
N SER A 299 -0.53 -21.04 3.65
CA SER A 299 -0.83 -21.71 4.91
C SER A 299 -1.25 -20.65 5.93
N ALA A 300 -1.65 -21.05 7.12
CA ALA A 300 -1.99 -20.10 8.20
C ALA A 300 -0.86 -19.11 8.52
N GLU A 301 0.40 -19.52 8.39
CA GLU A 301 1.57 -18.67 8.59
C GLU A 301 1.93 -17.86 7.33
N VAL A 302 2.02 -18.53 6.19
CA VAL A 302 2.46 -17.94 4.92
C VAL A 302 1.43 -16.99 4.34
N GLY A 303 0.14 -17.25 4.51
CA GLY A 303 -0.96 -16.46 3.98
C GLY A 303 -1.31 -15.22 4.81
N THR A 304 -0.35 -14.54 5.43
CA THR A 304 -0.57 -13.35 6.26
C THR A 304 0.12 -12.11 5.68
N VAL A 305 -0.42 -10.93 6.00
CA VAL A 305 0.20 -9.65 5.61
C VAL A 305 1.60 -9.54 6.22
N SER A 306 1.78 -9.96 7.48
CA SER A 306 3.07 -9.97 8.16
C SER A 306 4.11 -10.82 7.44
N TYR A 307 3.70 -12.00 6.93
CA TYR A 307 4.59 -12.83 6.12
C TYR A 307 5.02 -12.12 4.83
N THR A 308 4.09 -11.46 4.13
CA THR A 308 4.43 -10.74 2.88
C THR A 308 5.37 -9.56 3.11
N ILE A 309 5.26 -8.87 4.25
CA ILE A 309 6.20 -7.80 4.63
C ILE A 309 7.60 -8.37 4.89
N SER A 310 7.68 -9.49 5.60
CA SER A 310 8.96 -10.13 5.92
C SER A 310 9.59 -10.83 4.72
N ASN A 311 8.78 -11.21 3.73
CA ASN A 311 9.16 -11.96 2.54
C ASN A 311 8.57 -11.31 1.27
N PRO A 312 8.97 -10.06 0.97
CA PRO A 312 8.34 -9.27 -0.08
C PRO A 312 8.59 -9.80 -1.49
N ASP A 313 9.69 -10.50 -1.71
CA ASP A 313 10.11 -11.13 -2.97
C ASP A 313 9.58 -12.57 -3.15
N ILE A 314 8.93 -13.13 -2.12
CA ILE A 314 8.36 -14.47 -2.19
C ILE A 314 6.92 -14.40 -2.69
N ARG A 315 6.68 -15.06 -3.82
CA ARG A 315 5.34 -15.26 -4.34
C ARG A 315 4.60 -16.34 -3.56
N ILE A 316 3.33 -16.15 -3.26
CA ILE A 316 2.51 -17.14 -2.53
C ILE A 316 1.58 -17.85 -3.51
N PHE A 317 1.76 -19.16 -3.66
CA PHE A 317 0.86 -20.02 -4.41
C PHE A 317 -0.40 -20.32 -3.61
N SER A 318 -1.55 -20.17 -4.22
CA SER A 318 -2.83 -20.49 -3.61
C SER A 318 -3.85 -20.92 -4.66
N ALA A 319 -4.77 -21.77 -4.26
CA ALA A 319 -5.89 -22.16 -5.12
C ALA A 319 -6.90 -21.00 -5.31
N ASN A 320 -7.02 -20.12 -4.33
CA ASN A 320 -8.01 -19.04 -4.32
C ASN A 320 -7.38 -17.66 -4.06
N ASP A 321 -6.88 -17.42 -2.86
CA ASP A 321 -6.28 -16.18 -2.43
C ASP A 321 -4.95 -16.46 -1.73
N TRP A 322 -3.97 -15.57 -1.84
CA TRP A 322 -2.74 -15.71 -1.07
C TRP A 322 -2.97 -15.49 0.43
N HIS A 323 -4.01 -14.69 0.80
CA HIS A 323 -4.39 -14.45 2.18
C HIS A 323 -5.22 -15.62 2.72
N ASN A 324 -4.72 -16.28 3.77
CA ASN A 324 -5.24 -17.60 4.18
C ASN A 324 -6.50 -17.53 5.04
N GLU A 325 -6.63 -16.53 5.94
CA GLU A 325 -7.69 -16.58 6.96
C GLU A 325 -8.98 -15.89 6.50
N TRP A 326 -8.88 -14.65 6.11
CA TRP A 326 -9.99 -13.87 5.58
C TRP A 326 -9.39 -12.81 4.67
N ARG A 327 -9.92 -12.74 3.49
CA ARG A 327 -9.58 -11.72 2.55
C ARG A 327 -9.65 -10.33 3.16
N ASN A 328 -8.54 -9.61 3.20
CA ASN A 328 -8.52 -8.23 3.63
C ASN A 328 -8.83 -7.28 2.47
N ASN A 329 -10.11 -6.93 2.34
CA ASN A 329 -10.60 -6.08 1.27
C ASN A 329 -10.04 -4.64 1.31
N GLY A 330 -9.51 -4.21 2.46
CA GLY A 330 -9.00 -2.85 2.65
C GLY A 330 -7.55 -2.62 2.23
N LEU A 331 -6.80 -3.66 1.83
CA LEU A 331 -5.36 -3.52 1.57
C LEU A 331 -5.03 -2.45 0.52
N TRP A 332 -5.83 -2.34 -0.54
CA TRP A 332 -5.66 -1.29 -1.56
C TRP A 332 -6.69 -0.16 -1.45
N GLY A 333 -7.34 -0.03 -0.30
CA GLY A 333 -8.11 1.16 0.08
C GLY A 333 -9.56 1.23 -0.39
N ASN A 334 -10.12 0.12 -0.89
CA ASN A 334 -11.52 0.07 -1.35
C ASN A 334 -12.28 -1.08 -0.65
N SER A 335 -12.36 -1.02 0.69
CA SER A 335 -12.88 -2.13 1.53
C SER A 335 -14.36 -2.45 1.32
N ASP A 336 -15.15 -1.51 0.88
CA ASP A 336 -16.62 -1.56 0.82
C ASP A 336 -17.20 -1.32 -0.58
N GLY A 337 -16.35 -1.41 -1.61
CA GLY A 337 -16.77 -1.20 -2.99
C GLY A 337 -17.06 0.27 -3.32
N LEU A 338 -16.43 1.20 -2.59
CA LEU A 338 -16.52 2.63 -2.86
C LEU A 338 -16.11 2.95 -4.28
N THR A 339 -16.77 3.92 -4.84
CA THR A 339 -16.52 4.40 -6.22
C THR A 339 -15.24 5.21 -6.34
N LYS A 340 -14.60 5.56 -5.23
CA LYS A 340 -13.32 6.27 -5.20
C LYS A 340 -12.39 5.61 -4.19
N ASN A 341 -11.23 5.20 -4.68
CA ASN A 341 -10.21 4.58 -3.85
C ASN A 341 -9.52 5.59 -2.91
N VAL A 342 -9.06 5.10 -1.80
CA VAL A 342 -8.25 5.85 -0.84
C VAL A 342 -6.95 5.07 -0.60
N LYS A 343 -5.82 5.73 -0.89
CA LYS A 343 -4.51 5.13 -0.70
C LYS A 343 -4.31 4.62 0.72
N THR A 344 -3.89 3.36 0.82
CA THR A 344 -3.45 2.75 2.09
C THR A 344 -1.93 2.64 2.13
N VAL A 345 -1.40 2.24 3.26
CA VAL A 345 0.02 1.93 3.42
C VAL A 345 0.45 0.69 2.61
N TYR A 346 -0.48 -0.16 2.18
CA TYR A 346 -0.19 -1.32 1.32
C TYR A 346 -0.45 -1.06 -0.16
N ASP A 347 -0.91 0.13 -0.50
CA ASP A 347 -1.04 0.53 -1.90
C ASP A 347 0.35 0.60 -2.53
N PRO A 348 0.60 -0.08 -3.66
CA PRO A 348 1.92 -0.20 -4.27
C PRO A 348 2.40 1.05 -4.98
N CYS A 349 1.54 2.05 -5.08
CA CYS A 349 1.73 3.21 -5.93
C CYS A 349 2.67 4.27 -5.36
N PRO A 350 3.32 5.13 -6.18
CA PRO A 350 4.07 6.28 -5.72
C PRO A 350 3.21 7.28 -4.92
N GLU A 351 3.86 8.20 -4.24
CA GLU A 351 3.20 9.30 -3.55
C GLU A 351 2.31 10.10 -4.51
N GLY A 352 1.12 10.47 -4.05
CA GLY A 352 0.14 11.18 -4.87
C GLY A 352 -0.68 10.31 -5.81
N TYR A 353 -0.50 8.99 -5.77
CA TYR A 353 -1.23 8.05 -6.61
C TYR A 353 -1.76 6.85 -5.81
N CYS A 354 -2.81 6.22 -6.31
CA CYS A 354 -3.37 4.98 -5.76
C CYS A 354 -3.78 4.03 -6.89
N VAL A 355 -3.99 2.77 -6.56
CA VAL A 355 -4.56 1.79 -7.50
C VAL A 355 -5.97 2.24 -7.87
N PRO A 356 -6.34 2.43 -9.17
CA PRO A 356 -7.65 2.88 -9.56
C PRO A 356 -8.76 1.91 -9.19
N ASP A 357 -9.95 2.44 -8.98
CA ASP A 357 -11.15 1.63 -8.95
C ASP A 357 -11.62 1.23 -10.37
N GLN A 358 -12.54 0.26 -10.44
CA GLN A 358 -13.04 -0.26 -11.71
C GLN A 358 -13.70 0.80 -12.60
N ASN A 359 -14.27 1.86 -12.01
CA ASN A 359 -14.97 2.90 -12.77
C ASN A 359 -13.98 3.77 -13.58
N CYS A 360 -12.70 3.75 -13.24
CA CYS A 360 -11.66 4.42 -14.04
C CYS A 360 -11.56 3.89 -15.48
N TYR A 361 -12.00 2.65 -15.73
CA TYR A 361 -11.94 2.01 -17.05
C TYR A 361 -13.27 2.01 -17.81
N GLN A 362 -14.34 2.45 -17.17
CA GLN A 362 -15.66 2.55 -17.82
C GLN A 362 -15.59 3.50 -19.03
N GLY A 363 -16.26 3.10 -20.09
CA GLY A 363 -16.28 3.90 -21.32
C GLY A 363 -15.07 3.74 -22.24
N PHE A 364 -14.07 2.94 -21.86
CA PHE A 364 -12.97 2.62 -22.77
C PHE A 364 -13.48 1.90 -24.02
N THR A 365 -13.05 2.36 -25.18
CA THR A 365 -13.41 1.77 -26.46
C THR A 365 -12.17 1.48 -27.28
N PHE A 366 -12.23 0.42 -28.09
CA PHE A 366 -11.15 0.10 -29.03
C PHE A 366 -11.03 1.17 -30.12
N THR A 367 -9.82 1.58 -30.43
CA THR A 367 -9.51 2.30 -31.67
C THR A 367 -9.59 1.34 -32.87
N SER A 368 -9.17 0.07 -32.66
CA SER A 368 -9.30 -1.02 -33.64
C SER A 368 -9.28 -2.36 -32.91
N LYS A 369 -10.16 -3.29 -33.30
CA LYS A 369 -10.21 -4.64 -32.72
C LYS A 369 -8.99 -5.52 -33.05
N THR A 370 -8.20 -5.16 -34.05
CA THR A 370 -7.02 -5.95 -34.47
C THR A 370 -5.72 -5.47 -33.80
N GLU A 371 -5.79 -4.49 -32.93
CA GLU A 371 -4.59 -3.89 -32.31
C GLU A 371 -3.82 -4.84 -31.40
N CYS A 372 -4.49 -5.74 -30.67
CA CYS A 372 -3.80 -6.72 -29.84
C CYS A 372 -2.80 -7.57 -30.63
N ASP A 373 -3.19 -7.99 -31.84
CA ASP A 373 -2.32 -8.80 -32.69
C ASP A 373 -1.19 -7.98 -33.31
N ASN A 374 -1.46 -6.72 -33.63
CA ASN A 374 -0.53 -5.85 -34.34
C ASN A 374 0.42 -5.13 -33.39
N ASN A 375 -0.02 -4.78 -32.18
CA ASN A 375 0.71 -3.92 -31.25
C ASN A 375 1.02 -4.57 -29.90
N TYR A 376 0.61 -5.83 -29.69
CA TYR A 376 0.69 -6.54 -28.40
C TYR A 376 0.05 -5.73 -27.27
N GLY A 377 -1.07 -5.08 -27.59
CA GLY A 377 -1.82 -4.20 -26.70
C GLY A 377 -2.86 -3.38 -27.45
N HIS A 378 -3.59 -2.56 -26.73
CA HIS A 378 -4.60 -1.66 -27.30
C HIS A 378 -4.27 -0.20 -27.05
N LEU A 379 -4.65 0.64 -27.99
CA LEU A 379 -4.78 2.08 -27.84
C LEU A 379 -6.24 2.38 -27.48
N PHE A 380 -6.52 2.71 -26.23
CA PHE A 380 -7.87 3.10 -25.82
C PHE A 380 -8.05 4.60 -25.92
N VAL A 381 -9.22 5.01 -26.38
CA VAL A 381 -9.65 6.42 -26.33
C VAL A 381 -9.98 6.78 -24.89
N ILE A 382 -9.37 7.84 -24.37
CA ILE A 382 -9.43 8.22 -22.96
C ILE A 382 -10.10 9.58 -22.68
N ASP A 383 -10.19 10.46 -23.68
CA ASP A 383 -10.82 11.79 -23.56
C ASP A 383 -11.61 12.22 -24.83
N GLY A 384 -12.05 11.26 -25.63
CA GLY A 384 -12.73 11.48 -26.91
C GLY A 384 -11.81 11.63 -28.13
N SER A 385 -10.54 12.00 -27.93
CA SER A 385 -9.53 12.12 -29.01
C SER A 385 -8.17 11.58 -28.64
N GLN A 386 -7.75 11.74 -27.42
CA GLN A 386 -6.48 11.23 -26.92
C GLN A 386 -6.55 9.72 -26.70
N THR A 387 -5.48 9.04 -27.03
CA THR A 387 -5.36 7.59 -26.82
C THR A 387 -4.27 7.27 -25.82
N SER A 388 -4.41 6.12 -25.19
CA SER A 388 -3.42 5.58 -24.29
C SER A 388 -3.18 4.10 -24.53
N TYR A 389 -1.90 3.70 -24.59
CA TYR A 389 -1.50 2.33 -24.87
C TYR A 389 -1.56 1.45 -23.63
N PHE A 390 -2.24 0.31 -23.75
CA PHE A 390 -2.37 -0.73 -22.73
C PHE A 390 -1.85 -2.06 -23.28
N PRO A 391 -0.72 -2.58 -22.81
CA PRO A 391 -0.12 -3.79 -23.34
C PRO A 391 -0.87 -5.05 -22.89
N THR A 392 -0.79 -6.12 -23.68
CA THR A 392 -1.34 -7.43 -23.38
C THR A 392 -0.30 -8.33 -22.73
N GLY A 393 -0.03 -8.11 -21.46
CA GLY A 393 1.00 -8.85 -20.75
C GLY A 393 0.63 -10.29 -20.36
N GLY A 394 -0.63 -10.73 -20.47
CA GLY A 394 -1.09 -12.04 -20.02
C GLY A 394 -1.34 -12.10 -18.52
N TYR A 395 -1.18 -13.26 -17.92
CA TYR A 395 -1.24 -13.47 -16.48
C TYR A 395 -0.28 -14.56 -16.00
N LEU A 396 0.07 -14.56 -14.74
CA LEU A 396 0.88 -15.59 -14.10
C LEU A 396 -0.04 -16.59 -13.42
N ASP A 397 0.12 -17.89 -13.72
CA ASP A 397 -0.72 -18.97 -13.20
C ASP A 397 -0.64 -19.07 -11.67
N LYS A 398 -1.76 -19.39 -11.03
CA LYS A 398 -1.90 -19.42 -9.57
C LYS A 398 -1.07 -20.48 -8.85
N GLY A 399 -0.82 -21.59 -9.52
CA GLY A 399 -0.14 -22.76 -8.95
C GLY A 399 1.23 -23.05 -9.56
N ALA A 400 1.69 -22.20 -10.48
CA ALA A 400 2.96 -22.37 -11.16
C ALA A 400 3.59 -21.04 -11.55
N ASN A 401 4.91 -21.00 -11.74
CA ASN A 401 5.60 -19.83 -12.31
C ASN A 401 5.46 -19.81 -13.84
N LYS A 402 4.23 -19.89 -14.31
CA LYS A 402 3.91 -19.95 -15.74
C LYS A 402 3.06 -18.78 -16.16
N ILE A 403 3.45 -18.15 -17.25
CA ILE A 403 2.72 -17.04 -17.86
C ILE A 403 1.83 -17.58 -18.95
N ALA A 404 0.57 -17.18 -18.96
CA ALA A 404 -0.38 -17.52 -19.98
C ALA A 404 -0.89 -16.29 -20.72
N TYR A 405 -1.27 -16.46 -21.97
CA TYR A 405 -1.89 -15.44 -22.84
C TYR A 405 -1.07 -14.15 -23.03
N GLN A 406 0.24 -14.23 -22.88
CA GLN A 406 1.12 -13.11 -23.16
C GLN A 406 0.98 -12.66 -24.62
N GLU A 407 0.93 -11.33 -24.83
CA GLU A 407 0.67 -10.68 -26.12
C GLU A 407 -0.71 -10.96 -26.74
N TYR A 408 -1.62 -11.61 -25.99
CA TYR A 408 -3.01 -11.86 -26.40
C TYR A 408 -4.06 -11.22 -25.53
N ARG A 409 -3.79 -11.12 -24.22
CA ARG A 409 -4.76 -10.62 -23.25
C ARG A 409 -4.10 -9.64 -22.30
N GLY A 410 -4.78 -8.55 -22.01
CA GLY A 410 -4.44 -7.62 -20.96
C GLY A 410 -5.35 -7.78 -19.77
N TYR A 411 -4.79 -7.58 -18.59
CA TYR A 411 -5.48 -7.65 -17.32
C TYR A 411 -4.93 -6.54 -16.42
N GLN A 412 -5.80 -5.71 -15.89
CA GLN A 412 -5.46 -4.61 -15.00
C GLN A 412 -6.18 -4.82 -13.67
N TRP A 413 -5.46 -4.97 -12.59
CA TRP A 413 -6.10 -4.98 -11.28
C TRP A 413 -6.81 -3.66 -11.00
N THR A 414 -7.91 -3.72 -10.29
CA THR A 414 -8.55 -2.57 -9.67
C THR A 414 -8.42 -2.68 -8.14
N SER A 415 -8.66 -1.59 -7.44
CA SER A 415 -8.70 -1.60 -5.98
C SER A 415 -9.97 -2.27 -5.43
N ASN A 416 -10.98 -2.52 -6.27
CA ASN A 416 -12.24 -3.07 -5.84
C ASN A 416 -12.15 -4.54 -5.46
N PRO A 417 -12.52 -4.89 -4.20
CA PRO A 417 -12.75 -6.29 -3.84
C PRO A 417 -14.08 -6.78 -4.45
N GLY A 418 -14.13 -8.00 -4.90
CA GLY A 418 -15.36 -8.70 -5.23
C GLY A 418 -15.73 -9.73 -4.15
N THR A 419 -16.83 -10.45 -4.28
CA THR A 419 -17.28 -11.45 -3.30
C THR A 419 -16.38 -12.69 -3.20
N THR A 420 -15.79 -13.09 -4.31
CA THR A 420 -14.95 -14.30 -4.42
C THR A 420 -13.58 -14.00 -5.01
N GLY A 421 -13.28 -12.76 -5.36
CA GLY A 421 -12.08 -12.35 -6.05
C GLY A 421 -11.86 -10.85 -5.92
N ALA A 422 -10.96 -10.30 -6.70
CA ALA A 422 -10.82 -8.86 -6.93
C ALA A 422 -11.22 -8.54 -8.36
N TYR A 423 -11.75 -7.33 -8.54
CA TYR A 423 -12.11 -6.89 -9.88
C TYR A 423 -10.86 -6.54 -10.68
N TYR A 424 -10.90 -6.85 -11.97
CA TYR A 424 -9.89 -6.45 -12.93
C TYR A 424 -10.53 -5.98 -14.25
N PHE A 425 -9.84 -5.10 -14.93
CA PHE A 425 -10.12 -4.74 -16.29
C PHE A 425 -9.44 -5.72 -17.24
N TYR A 426 -10.23 -6.40 -18.09
CA TYR A 426 -9.77 -7.39 -19.06
C TYR A 426 -10.00 -6.90 -20.47
N TYR A 427 -9.06 -7.16 -21.37
CA TYR A 427 -9.18 -6.88 -22.79
C TYR A 427 -8.40 -7.87 -23.67
N ASN A 428 -8.94 -8.10 -24.86
CA ASN A 428 -8.30 -8.82 -25.96
C ASN A 428 -8.85 -8.29 -27.30
N ASN A 429 -8.53 -8.90 -28.43
CA ASN A 429 -9.02 -8.49 -29.75
C ASN A 429 -10.54 -8.43 -29.89
N ALA A 430 -11.29 -9.14 -29.10
CA ALA A 430 -12.75 -9.30 -29.26
C ALA A 430 -13.54 -8.64 -28.14
N ASN A 431 -13.02 -8.60 -26.93
CA ASN A 431 -13.76 -8.33 -25.72
C ASN A 431 -13.08 -7.29 -24.82
N LEU A 432 -13.92 -6.47 -24.21
CA LEU A 432 -13.62 -5.66 -23.03
C LEU A 432 -14.50 -6.13 -21.88
N ASN A 433 -13.95 -6.30 -20.70
CA ASN A 433 -14.70 -6.66 -19.50
C ASN A 433 -14.17 -5.89 -18.31
N PHE A 434 -15.02 -5.14 -17.63
CA PHE A 434 -14.70 -4.31 -16.46
C PHE A 434 -15.09 -5.00 -15.15
N THR A 435 -15.73 -6.17 -15.20
CA THR A 435 -16.29 -6.89 -14.06
C THR A 435 -15.71 -8.29 -13.90
N GLY A 436 -14.54 -8.55 -14.46
CA GLY A 436 -13.84 -9.81 -14.25
C GLY A 436 -13.50 -9.98 -12.77
N LEU A 437 -13.78 -11.16 -12.20
CA LEU A 437 -13.52 -11.50 -10.80
C LEU A 437 -12.58 -12.69 -10.75
N ASP A 438 -11.39 -12.50 -10.17
CA ASP A 438 -10.51 -13.62 -9.82
C ASP A 438 -9.51 -13.17 -8.73
N LEU A 439 -9.14 -14.06 -7.81
CA LEU A 439 -7.99 -13.88 -6.91
C LEU A 439 -6.94 -14.97 -7.11
N SER A 440 -7.33 -16.02 -7.82
CA SER A 440 -6.46 -17.16 -8.03
C SER A 440 -5.42 -16.94 -9.12
N LEU A 441 -5.65 -15.96 -9.98
CA LEU A 441 -4.72 -15.53 -10.99
C LEU A 441 -3.82 -14.44 -10.40
N ILE A 442 -2.52 -14.61 -10.54
CA ILE A 442 -1.62 -13.48 -10.43
C ILE A 442 -1.63 -12.90 -11.83
N HIS A 443 -2.49 -11.95 -11.99
CA HIS A 443 -2.41 -11.13 -13.19
C HIS A 443 -1.06 -10.44 -13.19
N ILE A 444 -0.50 -10.18 -14.37
CA ILE A 444 0.29 -9.00 -14.49
C ILE A 444 -0.65 -7.93 -13.97
N SER A 445 -0.51 -7.70 -12.70
CA SER A 445 -1.04 -6.50 -12.19
C SER A 445 -0.10 -5.46 -12.77
N GLU A 446 -0.54 -4.96 -13.85
CA GLU A 446 -0.34 -3.58 -14.03
C GLU A 446 -1.16 -2.96 -12.93
N PRO A 447 -0.55 -2.54 -11.79
CA PRO A 447 -1.23 -1.63 -10.94
C PRO A 447 -1.36 -0.45 -11.85
N THR A 448 -2.48 -0.42 -12.35
CA THR A 448 -3.19 0.57 -13.02
C THR A 448 -2.44 1.86 -13.03
N ARG A 449 -2.45 2.46 -14.15
CA ARG A 449 -2.20 3.86 -14.30
C ARG A 449 -2.88 4.58 -13.17
N GLN A 450 -2.10 5.12 -12.29
CA GLN A 450 -2.50 5.57 -11.00
C GLN A 450 -3.36 6.80 -11.14
N GLU A 451 -4.52 6.80 -10.49
CA GLU A 451 -5.31 8.00 -10.36
C GLU A 451 -4.57 8.97 -9.43
N ALA A 452 -4.34 10.21 -9.89
CA ALA A 452 -3.81 11.26 -9.04
C ALA A 452 -4.82 11.56 -7.93
N ILE A 453 -4.33 11.59 -6.69
CA ILE A 453 -5.12 11.97 -5.54
C ILE A 453 -5.28 13.50 -5.58
N SER A 454 -6.48 13.97 -5.89
CA SER A 454 -6.84 15.39 -5.90
C SER A 454 -7.35 15.84 -4.54
#